data_91f15afc6aee283d762ee78a0232163f
#
_entry.id   91f15afc6aee283d762ee78a0232163f
#
_cell.length_a   1.000
_cell.length_b   1.000
_cell.length_c   1.000
_cell.angle_alpha   90.00
_cell.angle_beta   90.00
_cell.angle_gamma   90.00
#
_symmetry.space_group_name_H-M   'P 1'
#
loop_
_entity.id
_entity.type
_entity.pdbx_description
1 polymer ?
#
loop_
_entity_poly.entity_id
_entity_poly.type
_entity_poly.pdbx_seq_one_letter_code
_entity_poly.pdbx_strand_id
1 'polypeptide(L)'
;MTDFSNFDRKTLAYETLKRQILTGKLLPGTLISEKALAEQLEISRTPVHEAVQELVREKLLNVMPRRGTLVSPVSLEDIRQLYELRRILEPQLLIPSLPNLNRTELLASRDYYQRCASTPGIENSES
;
A
#
# COMPACT_ATOMS: atom_id res chain seq x y z
N MET A 1 6.87 -26.58 -19.59
CA MET A 1 5.46 -26.19 -19.77
C MET A 1 4.77 -25.87 -18.44
N THR A 2 5.47 -25.27 -17.50
CA THR A 2 5.00 -25.14 -16.10
C THR A 2 5.16 -23.74 -15.49
N ASP A 3 5.66 -22.76 -16.24
CA ASP A 3 6.01 -21.45 -15.63
C ASP A 3 4.89 -20.40 -15.64
N PHE A 4 4.07 -20.38 -16.68
CA PHE A 4 3.03 -19.33 -16.81
C PHE A 4 1.92 -19.48 -15.74
N SER A 5 1.50 -20.69 -15.42
CA SER A 5 0.42 -20.89 -14.42
C SER A 5 0.87 -20.58 -12.98
N ASN A 6 2.14 -20.77 -12.66
CA ASN A 6 2.69 -20.42 -11.34
C ASN A 6 2.91 -18.91 -11.19
N PHE A 7 3.34 -18.25 -12.27
CA PHE A 7 3.48 -16.80 -12.31
C PHE A 7 2.13 -16.10 -12.09
N ASP A 8 1.07 -16.55 -12.76
CA ASP A 8 -0.29 -15.99 -12.58
C ASP A 8 -0.80 -16.18 -11.15
N ARG A 9 -0.55 -17.35 -10.54
CA ARG A 9 -0.95 -17.64 -9.15
C ARG A 9 -0.17 -16.82 -8.13
N LYS A 10 1.13 -16.64 -8.33
CA LYS A 10 1.96 -15.74 -7.51
C LYS A 10 1.45 -14.32 -7.60
N THR A 11 1.20 -13.82 -8.81
CA THR A 11 0.66 -12.48 -9.05
C THR A 11 -0.69 -12.29 -8.38
N LEU A 12 -1.59 -13.27 -8.45
CA LEU A 12 -2.88 -13.24 -7.77
C LEU A 12 -2.72 -13.12 -6.24
N ALA A 13 -1.83 -13.91 -5.65
CA ALA A 13 -1.57 -13.86 -4.20
C ALA A 13 -0.95 -12.50 -3.79
N TYR A 14 0.01 -12.02 -4.56
CA TYR A 14 0.68 -10.74 -4.35
C TYR A 14 -0.31 -9.57 -4.40
N GLU A 15 -1.08 -9.45 -5.49
CA GLU A 15 -2.06 -8.36 -5.66
C GLU A 15 -3.16 -8.40 -4.61
N THR A 16 -3.61 -9.61 -4.23
CA THR A 16 -4.62 -9.78 -3.20
C THR A 16 -4.12 -9.27 -1.85
N LEU A 17 -2.94 -9.71 -1.41
CA LEU A 17 -2.34 -9.25 -0.14
C LEU A 17 -2.03 -7.76 -0.16
N LYS A 18 -1.37 -7.28 -1.21
CA LYS A 18 -1.02 -5.87 -1.36
C LYS A 18 -2.24 -4.96 -1.26
N ARG A 19 -3.31 -5.30 -1.96
CA ARG A 19 -4.57 -4.56 -1.89
C ARG A 19 -5.17 -4.57 -0.48
N GLN A 20 -5.18 -5.72 0.21
CA GLN A 20 -5.70 -5.82 1.57
C GLN A 20 -4.90 -4.97 2.57
N ILE A 21 -3.58 -4.89 2.40
CA ILE A 21 -2.71 -4.05 3.22
C ILE A 21 -2.96 -2.56 2.92
N LEU A 22 -2.94 -2.18 1.64
CA LEU A 22 -3.07 -0.76 1.24
C LEU A 22 -4.46 -0.18 1.51
N THR A 23 -5.51 -1.01 1.50
CA THR A 23 -6.87 -0.59 1.85
C THR A 23 -7.17 -0.63 3.35
N GLY A 24 -6.20 -1.04 4.19
CA GLY A 24 -6.40 -1.17 5.62
C GLY A 24 -7.28 -2.35 6.06
N LYS A 25 -7.61 -3.26 5.15
CA LYS A 25 -8.32 -4.50 5.50
C LYS A 25 -7.45 -5.42 6.37
N LEU A 26 -6.14 -5.40 6.14
CA LEU A 26 -5.14 -6.00 7.01
C LEU A 26 -4.39 -4.85 7.69
N LEU A 27 -4.61 -4.71 8.98
CA LEU A 27 -4.01 -3.64 9.79
C LEU A 27 -2.52 -3.93 10.09
N PRO A 28 -1.71 -2.89 10.33
CA PRO A 28 -0.34 -3.05 10.82
C PRO A 28 -0.28 -3.99 12.04
N GLY A 29 0.70 -4.89 12.05
CA GLY A 29 0.84 -5.91 13.09
C GLY A 29 -0.02 -7.17 12.92
N THR A 30 -0.91 -7.21 11.90
CA THR A 30 -1.69 -8.42 11.60
C THR A 30 -0.76 -9.55 11.15
N LEU A 31 -0.93 -10.73 11.75
CA LEU A 31 -0.21 -11.94 11.37
C LEU A 31 -0.75 -12.50 10.04
N ILE A 32 0.15 -12.75 9.09
CA ILE A 32 -0.18 -13.33 7.79
C ILE A 32 -0.05 -14.85 7.84
N SER A 33 -1.13 -15.54 7.53
CA SER A 33 -1.14 -17.00 7.38
C SER A 33 -1.09 -17.39 5.91
N GLU A 34 0.07 -17.81 5.45
CA GLU A 34 0.25 -18.33 4.08
C GLU A 34 -0.68 -19.51 3.78
N LYS A 35 -0.92 -20.35 4.82
CA LYS A 35 -1.84 -21.49 4.70
C LYS A 35 -3.27 -21.02 4.42
N ALA A 36 -3.79 -20.12 5.24
CA ALA A 36 -5.13 -19.61 5.08
C ALA A 36 -5.32 -18.88 3.75
N LEU A 37 -4.30 -18.12 3.31
CA LEU A 37 -4.34 -17.44 2.02
C LEU A 37 -4.33 -18.42 0.85
N ALA A 38 -3.53 -19.48 0.91
CA ALA A 38 -3.50 -20.53 -0.11
C ALA A 38 -4.85 -21.25 -0.23
N GLU A 39 -5.49 -21.56 0.90
CA GLU A 39 -6.83 -22.14 0.96
C GLU A 39 -7.89 -21.17 0.40
N GLN A 40 -7.84 -19.89 0.77
CA GLN A 40 -8.77 -18.86 0.28
C GLN A 40 -8.68 -18.64 -1.23
N LEU A 41 -7.47 -18.72 -1.80
CA LEU A 41 -7.24 -18.51 -3.23
C LEU A 41 -7.29 -19.80 -4.06
N GLU A 42 -7.49 -20.93 -3.42
CA GLU A 42 -7.49 -22.28 -4.04
C GLU A 42 -6.19 -22.57 -4.83
N ILE A 43 -5.06 -22.14 -4.30
CA ILE A 43 -3.73 -22.34 -4.88
C ILE A 43 -2.79 -23.06 -3.91
N SER A 44 -1.66 -23.57 -4.41
CA SER A 44 -0.63 -24.18 -3.57
C SER A 44 0.10 -23.11 -2.72
N ARG A 45 0.82 -23.56 -1.69
CA ARG A 45 1.56 -22.65 -0.79
C ARG A 45 2.76 -21.98 -1.45
N THR A 46 3.38 -22.62 -2.44
CA THR A 46 4.60 -22.11 -3.07
C THR A 46 4.42 -20.72 -3.67
N PRO A 47 3.46 -20.45 -4.58
CA PRO A 47 3.24 -19.11 -5.12
C PRO A 47 2.83 -18.09 -4.05
N VAL A 48 2.14 -18.51 -2.99
CA VAL A 48 1.81 -17.63 -1.85
C VAL A 48 3.07 -17.23 -1.10
N HIS A 49 3.96 -18.20 -0.81
CA HIS A 49 5.24 -17.93 -0.16
C HIS A 49 6.10 -16.96 -0.98
N GLU A 50 6.19 -17.16 -2.28
CA GLU A 50 6.92 -16.26 -3.19
C GLU A 50 6.33 -14.84 -3.19
N ALA A 51 5.00 -14.70 -3.19
CA ALA A 51 4.32 -13.42 -3.08
C ALA A 51 4.60 -12.72 -1.74
N VAL A 52 4.56 -13.47 -0.64
CA VAL A 52 4.90 -12.96 0.71
C VAL A 52 6.34 -12.47 0.76
N GLN A 53 7.30 -13.23 0.19
CA GLN A 53 8.71 -12.81 0.13
C GLN A 53 8.90 -11.52 -0.70
N GLU A 54 8.11 -11.31 -1.73
CA GLU A 54 8.14 -10.07 -2.51
C GLU A 54 7.63 -8.88 -1.70
N LEU A 55 6.51 -9.03 -0.99
CA LEU A 55 5.98 -8.01 -0.09
C LEU A 55 6.90 -7.70 1.10
N VAL A 56 7.68 -8.69 1.56
CA VAL A 56 8.75 -8.46 2.56
C VAL A 56 9.86 -7.59 1.97
N ARG A 57 10.28 -7.84 0.74
CA ARG A 57 11.28 -6.99 0.05
C ARG A 57 10.78 -5.56 -0.16
N GLU A 58 9.48 -5.39 -0.41
CA GLU A 58 8.82 -4.07 -0.49
C GLU A 58 8.58 -3.42 0.88
N LYS A 59 8.94 -4.08 1.98
CA LYS A 59 8.70 -3.61 3.36
C LYS A 59 7.22 -3.47 3.75
N LEU A 60 6.31 -4.03 2.99
CA LEU A 60 4.89 -4.11 3.34
C LEU A 60 4.63 -5.20 4.37
N LEU A 61 5.46 -6.23 4.39
CA LEU A 61 5.47 -7.29 5.39
C LEU A 61 6.83 -7.36 6.09
N ASN A 62 6.84 -7.83 7.33
CA ASN A 62 8.04 -8.02 8.13
C ASN A 62 8.05 -9.42 8.75
N VAL A 63 9.18 -10.13 8.63
CA VAL A 63 9.38 -11.44 9.25
C VAL A 63 9.91 -11.27 10.67
N MET A 64 9.13 -11.68 11.65
CA MET A 64 9.52 -11.63 13.07
C MET A 64 9.93 -13.02 13.55
N PRO A 65 11.14 -13.17 14.11
CA PRO A 65 11.59 -14.45 14.65
C PRO A 65 10.57 -15.02 15.64
N ARG A 66 10.20 -16.29 15.48
CA ARG A 66 9.25 -17.04 16.32
C ARG A 66 7.80 -16.53 16.29
N ARG A 67 7.51 -15.41 15.63
CA ARG A 67 6.14 -14.84 15.51
C ARG A 67 5.54 -15.03 14.12
N GLY A 68 6.36 -15.22 13.08
CA GLY A 68 5.91 -15.34 11.70
C GLY A 68 5.98 -14.02 10.93
N THR A 69 5.22 -13.93 9.87
CA THR A 69 5.18 -12.75 8.99
C THR A 69 4.02 -11.84 9.39
N LEU A 70 4.31 -10.58 9.60
CA LEU A 70 3.34 -9.57 10.04
C LEU A 70 3.26 -8.44 9.01
N VAL A 71 2.09 -7.78 8.93
CA VAL A 71 1.97 -6.50 8.22
C VAL A 71 2.87 -5.46 8.90
N SER A 72 3.72 -4.80 8.11
CA SER A 72 4.68 -3.82 8.64
C SER A 72 3.97 -2.64 9.30
N PRO A 73 4.40 -2.19 10.47
CA PRO A 73 3.93 -0.93 11.01
C PRO A 73 4.46 0.23 10.16
N VAL A 74 3.66 1.27 10.03
CA VAL A 74 4.11 2.54 9.44
C VAL A 74 4.75 3.36 10.56
N SER A 75 6.03 3.72 10.42
CA SER A 75 6.70 4.55 11.40
C SER A 75 6.45 6.04 11.12
N LEU A 76 6.36 6.85 12.18
CA LEU A 76 6.29 8.30 12.04
C LEU A 76 7.53 8.87 11.34
N GLU A 77 8.67 8.22 11.52
CA GLU A 77 9.92 8.60 10.85
C GLU A 77 9.83 8.37 9.33
N ASP A 78 9.27 7.25 8.87
CA ASP A 78 9.07 6.99 7.44
C ASP A 78 8.13 8.05 6.83
N ILE A 79 7.07 8.41 7.55
CA ILE A 79 6.14 9.48 7.12
C ILE A 79 6.89 10.81 7.02
N ARG A 80 7.68 11.18 8.04
CA ARG A 80 8.45 12.42 8.06
C ARG A 80 9.41 12.51 6.88
N GLN A 81 10.18 11.45 6.63
CA GLN A 81 11.14 11.38 5.52
C GLN A 81 10.44 11.48 4.17
N LEU A 82 9.28 10.84 4.01
CA LEU A 82 8.47 10.95 2.80
C LEU A 82 8.02 12.39 2.55
N TYR A 83 7.52 13.08 3.59
CA TYR A 83 7.10 14.48 3.45
C TYR A 83 8.28 15.42 3.16
N GLU A 84 9.44 15.19 3.75
CA GLU A 84 10.65 15.96 3.42
C GLU A 84 11.05 15.79 1.96
N LEU A 85 11.05 14.55 1.46
CA LEU A 85 11.34 14.26 0.06
C LEU A 85 10.34 14.93 -0.89
N ARG A 86 9.04 14.86 -0.57
CA ARG A 86 7.98 15.51 -1.35
C ARG A 86 8.15 17.02 -1.41
N ARG A 87 8.50 17.66 -0.31
CA ARG A 87 8.77 19.11 -0.25
C ARG A 87 9.90 19.54 -1.19
N ILE A 88 10.87 18.68 -1.43
CA ILE A 88 11.99 18.96 -2.34
C ILE A 88 11.58 18.68 -3.79
N LEU A 89 10.93 17.56 -4.07
CA LEU A 89 10.67 17.08 -5.42
C LEU A 89 9.45 17.76 -6.06
N GLU A 90 8.35 17.93 -5.32
CA GLU A 90 7.09 18.41 -5.92
C GLU A 90 7.22 19.80 -6.58
N PRO A 91 7.88 20.80 -5.97
CA PRO A 91 8.10 22.08 -6.64
C PRO A 91 8.92 21.95 -7.93
N GLN A 92 9.92 21.09 -7.94
CA GLN A 92 10.79 20.88 -9.11
C GLN A 92 10.04 20.24 -10.28
N LEU A 93 9.03 19.44 -10.01
CA LEU A 93 8.18 18.82 -11.02
C LEU A 93 7.05 19.74 -11.47
N LEU A 94 6.48 20.52 -10.55
CA LEU A 94 5.34 21.40 -10.82
C LEU A 94 5.73 22.66 -11.61
N ILE A 95 6.83 23.32 -11.25
CA ILE A 95 7.25 24.59 -11.87
C ILE A 95 7.37 24.49 -13.40
N PRO A 96 8.04 23.47 -13.98
CA PRO A 96 8.10 23.29 -15.42
C PRO A 96 6.75 22.98 -16.09
N SER A 97 5.80 22.43 -15.32
CA SER A 97 4.48 22.04 -15.82
C SER A 97 3.46 23.18 -15.78
N LEU A 98 3.72 24.26 -15.02
CA LEU A 98 2.80 25.39 -14.84
C LEU A 98 2.28 25.99 -16.16
N PRO A 99 3.10 26.19 -17.21
CA PRO A 99 2.62 26.75 -18.47
C PRO A 99 1.56 25.90 -19.18
N ASN A 100 1.54 24.59 -18.88
CA ASN A 100 0.67 23.60 -19.53
C ASN A 100 -0.57 23.27 -18.69
N LEU A 101 -0.71 23.86 -17.51
CA LEU A 101 -1.82 23.56 -16.61
C LEU A 101 -3.10 24.29 -17.05
N ASN A 102 -4.19 23.54 -17.15
CA ASN A 102 -5.51 24.09 -17.40
C ASN A 102 -6.03 24.76 -16.12
N ARG A 103 -6.23 26.08 -16.19
CA ARG A 103 -6.71 26.88 -15.05
C ARG A 103 -8.05 26.38 -14.50
N THR A 104 -8.95 25.91 -15.37
CA THR A 104 -10.27 25.40 -14.95
C THR A 104 -10.13 24.12 -14.13
N GLU A 105 -9.26 23.21 -14.55
CA GLU A 105 -8.99 21.96 -13.83
C GLU A 105 -8.32 22.22 -12.48
N LEU A 106 -7.40 23.20 -12.42
CA LEU A 106 -6.77 23.60 -11.16
C LEU A 106 -7.79 24.16 -10.16
N LEU A 107 -8.71 25.01 -10.62
CA LEU A 107 -9.76 25.57 -9.77
C LEU A 107 -10.70 24.47 -9.27
N ALA A 108 -11.11 23.55 -10.14
CA ALA A 108 -11.93 22.40 -9.76
C ALA A 108 -11.24 21.50 -8.72
N SER A 109 -9.94 21.24 -8.90
CA SER A 109 -9.14 20.47 -7.94
C SER A 109 -9.05 21.19 -6.59
N ARG A 110 -8.76 22.50 -6.59
CA ARG A 110 -8.74 23.30 -5.37
C ARG A 110 -10.07 23.21 -4.62
N ASP A 111 -11.18 23.40 -5.32
CA ASP A 111 -12.52 23.38 -4.72
C ASP A 111 -12.88 22.00 -4.17
N TYR A 112 -12.39 20.93 -4.81
CA TYR A 112 -12.50 19.57 -4.32
C TYR A 112 -11.75 19.39 -2.98
N TYR A 113 -10.48 19.78 -2.92
CA TYR A 113 -9.68 19.66 -1.69
C TYR A 113 -10.19 20.54 -0.56
N GLN A 114 -10.69 21.73 -0.84
CA GLN A 114 -11.32 22.59 0.17
C GLN A 114 -12.55 21.93 0.78
N ARG A 115 -13.39 21.29 -0.02
CA ARG A 115 -14.54 20.53 0.48
C ARG A 115 -14.11 19.35 1.34
N CYS A 116 -13.10 18.60 0.91
CA CYS A 116 -12.55 17.49 1.71
C CYS A 116 -12.00 17.96 3.07
N ALA A 117 -11.30 19.10 3.08
CA ALA A 117 -10.77 19.67 4.32
C ALA A 117 -11.85 20.23 5.25
N SER A 118 -13.02 20.62 4.70
CA SER A 118 -14.15 21.14 5.48
C SER A 118 -15.08 20.04 5.99
N THR A 119 -14.88 18.79 5.54
CA THR A 119 -15.62 17.64 6.08
C THR A 119 -14.96 17.26 7.41
N PRO A 120 -15.69 17.30 8.55
CA PRO A 120 -15.12 16.87 9.84
C PRO A 120 -14.54 15.48 9.68
N GLY A 121 -13.28 15.32 10.03
CA GLY A 121 -12.60 14.02 9.99
C GLY A 121 -13.41 12.99 10.77
N ILE A 122 -13.30 11.75 10.35
CA ILE A 122 -13.78 10.59 11.10
C ILE A 122 -13.22 10.75 12.51
N GLU A 123 -14.08 11.16 13.46
CA GLU A 123 -13.75 11.15 14.86
C GLU A 123 -13.32 9.74 15.21
N ASN A 124 -12.11 9.62 15.74
CA ASN A 124 -11.65 8.40 16.38
C ASN A 124 -12.71 8.00 17.41
N SER A 125 -13.49 6.98 17.10
CA SER A 125 -14.32 6.31 18.08
C SER A 125 -13.39 5.51 18.99
N GLU A 126 -12.73 6.20 19.92
CA GLU A 126 -12.27 5.60 21.15
C GLU A 126 -13.48 5.46 22.07
N SER A 127 -13.92 4.23 22.25
CA SER A 127 -14.61 3.74 23.47
C SER A 127 -14.50 2.24 23.53
#